data_b539009102f4c4347c1a1e0f101ec98f
#
_entry.id   b539009102f4c4347c1a1e0f101ec98f
#
_cell.length_a   1.000
_cell.length_b   1.000
_cell.length_c   1.000
_cell.angle_alpha   90.00
_cell.angle_beta   90.00
_cell.angle_gamma   90.00
#
_symmetry.space_group_name_H-M   'P 1'
#
loop_
_entity.id
_entity.type
_entity.pdbx_description
1 polymer ?
#
loop_
_entity_poly.entity_id
_entity_poly.type
_entity_poly.pdbx_seq_one_letter_code
_entity_poly.pdbx_strand_id
1 'polypeptide(L)'
;MTASSNLADLLEQVSVDRMAVTVAALASDPLAGRRVGSTGGAAARDWLVNRFTAPGADVRTEEFPVRAVPQVYEAPTVTWGEGGRTDELVFGRQVAIHPASADTPNIRRGALAVAGKDDPTGRWLVVPADMSLFDAYRDTNRAAGLLVRRPVDAEGWQFTMLAGPDPGPLPVLTLDPDTHHAVLTAATAGDGWLAGATPLRRDDVTGANIHACLRQPAPAGADLLLTAHYDGVGDHPGLRLPGASDNATGVAVVLEAARVLATALPAGAGLSVALLDGEEVGALGSAHHASQLHAAGAAPMVLNVDGVGRLERAAAVEAGGPAHRLLALLDQAGRHTGIPLVAGPVASDNRRYGGAGFAAVGIGAGMGGYHSPADTPDKVDPATLAAIARLVVATAHLAATAPATLSSSIGDKR
;
A
#
# COMPACT_ATOMS: atom_id res chain seq x y z
N MET A 1 -5.57 -42.21 4.87
CA MET A 1 -4.31 -41.60 5.38
C MET A 1 -3.65 -40.94 4.18
N THR A 2 -3.89 -39.66 3.96
CA THR A 2 -3.16 -38.85 2.97
C THR A 2 -1.74 -38.64 3.52
N ALA A 3 -0.72 -39.05 2.76
CA ALA A 3 0.67 -38.84 3.11
C ALA A 3 0.86 -37.31 3.37
N SER A 4 1.46 -36.98 4.50
CA SER A 4 1.88 -35.59 4.77
C SER A 4 2.86 -35.22 3.66
N SER A 5 2.45 -34.28 2.80
CA SER A 5 3.32 -33.79 1.73
C SER A 5 4.59 -33.22 2.37
N ASN A 6 5.75 -33.62 1.87
CA ASN A 6 7.03 -33.08 2.35
C ASN A 6 7.07 -31.58 2.02
N LEU A 7 7.57 -30.75 2.94
CA LEU A 7 7.67 -29.31 2.73
C LEU A 7 8.42 -28.97 1.42
N ALA A 8 9.48 -29.71 1.09
CA ALA A 8 10.23 -29.51 -0.15
C ALA A 8 9.36 -29.66 -1.40
N ASP A 9 8.52 -30.71 -1.44
CA ASP A 9 7.61 -30.95 -2.57
C ASP A 9 6.56 -29.85 -2.72
N LEU A 10 6.17 -29.20 -1.61
CA LEU A 10 5.24 -28.07 -1.65
C LEU A 10 5.91 -26.82 -2.21
N LEU A 11 7.16 -26.55 -1.84
CA LEU A 11 7.91 -25.39 -2.32
C LEU A 11 8.19 -25.47 -3.83
N GLU A 12 8.31 -26.69 -4.40
CA GLU A 12 8.47 -26.90 -5.83
C GLU A 12 7.19 -26.61 -6.63
N GLN A 13 6.01 -26.65 -5.99
CA GLN A 13 4.73 -26.34 -6.65
C GLN A 13 4.48 -24.85 -6.87
N VAL A 14 5.29 -23.96 -6.27
CA VAL A 14 5.19 -22.52 -6.44
C VAL A 14 5.53 -22.16 -7.88
N SER A 15 4.61 -21.49 -8.57
CA SER A 15 4.75 -21.10 -9.97
C SER A 15 4.87 -19.60 -10.16
N VAL A 16 6.02 -19.20 -10.65
CA VAL A 16 6.31 -17.82 -11.02
C VAL A 16 5.38 -17.33 -12.15
N ASP A 17 5.13 -18.19 -13.15
CA ASP A 17 4.31 -17.82 -14.30
C ASP A 17 2.88 -17.43 -13.89
N ARG A 18 2.27 -18.17 -12.95
CA ARG A 18 0.94 -17.83 -12.43
C ARG A 18 0.94 -16.49 -11.68
N MET A 19 1.98 -16.24 -10.90
CA MET A 19 2.13 -14.96 -10.19
C MET A 19 2.36 -13.81 -11.17
N ALA A 20 3.20 -13.98 -12.18
CA ALA A 20 3.44 -12.97 -13.22
C ALA A 20 2.15 -12.61 -13.99
N VAL A 21 1.31 -13.61 -14.32
CA VAL A 21 -0.02 -13.38 -14.93
C VAL A 21 -0.92 -12.54 -14.02
N THR A 22 -0.89 -12.81 -12.70
CA THR A 22 -1.68 -12.05 -11.72
C THR A 22 -1.20 -10.60 -11.62
N VAL A 23 0.11 -10.38 -11.52
CA VAL A 23 0.71 -9.04 -11.47
C VAL A 23 0.37 -8.26 -12.74
N ALA A 24 0.59 -8.87 -13.92
CA ALA A 24 0.29 -8.23 -15.20
C ALA A 24 -1.19 -7.87 -15.35
N ALA A 25 -2.10 -8.74 -14.89
CA ALA A 25 -3.53 -8.47 -14.93
C ALA A 25 -3.91 -7.30 -14.02
N LEU A 26 -3.47 -7.31 -12.75
CA LEU A 26 -3.82 -6.27 -11.79
C LEU A 26 -3.20 -4.92 -12.13
N ALA A 27 -1.99 -4.88 -12.67
CA ALA A 27 -1.32 -3.66 -13.11
C ALA A 27 -1.70 -3.22 -14.53
N SER A 28 -2.72 -3.84 -15.16
CA SER A 28 -3.13 -3.53 -16.53
C SER A 28 -3.92 -2.23 -16.66
N ASP A 29 -3.89 -1.62 -17.85
CA ASP A 29 -4.57 -0.36 -18.15
C ASP A 29 -6.08 -0.36 -17.83
N PRO A 30 -6.86 -1.43 -18.14
CA PRO A 30 -8.28 -1.44 -17.84
C PRO A 30 -8.62 -1.31 -16.35
N LEU A 31 -7.69 -1.65 -15.46
CA LEU A 31 -7.91 -1.55 -14.02
C LEU A 31 -7.53 -0.19 -13.43
N ALA A 32 -6.97 0.72 -14.23
CA ALA A 32 -6.75 2.13 -13.90
C ALA A 32 -6.17 2.37 -12.49
N GLY A 33 -5.16 1.57 -12.10
CA GLY A 33 -4.50 1.65 -10.80
C GLY A 33 -5.37 1.26 -9.59
N ARG A 34 -6.53 0.64 -9.80
CA ARG A 34 -7.37 -0.07 -8.80
C ARG A 34 -7.80 0.73 -7.56
N ARG A 35 -7.92 2.06 -7.65
CA ARG A 35 -8.29 2.85 -6.48
C ARG A 35 -9.63 2.41 -5.89
N VAL A 36 -9.72 2.38 -4.56
CA VAL A 36 -10.95 2.08 -3.82
C VAL A 36 -12.12 2.92 -4.33
N GLY A 37 -13.28 2.28 -4.55
CA GLY A 37 -14.50 2.92 -5.05
C GLY A 37 -14.48 3.32 -6.52
N SER A 38 -13.39 3.08 -7.26
CA SER A 38 -13.33 3.34 -8.70
C SER A 38 -13.85 2.17 -9.53
N THR A 39 -14.14 2.43 -10.81
CA THR A 39 -14.51 1.38 -11.77
C THR A 39 -13.37 0.37 -11.96
N GLY A 40 -12.10 0.83 -11.91
CA GLY A 40 -10.93 -0.04 -11.97
C GLY A 40 -10.80 -0.93 -10.74
N GLY A 41 -11.04 -0.40 -9.54
CA GLY A 41 -11.10 -1.18 -8.30
C GLY A 41 -12.22 -2.24 -8.33
N ALA A 42 -13.42 -1.87 -8.79
CA ALA A 42 -14.51 -2.81 -8.96
C ALA A 42 -14.18 -3.93 -9.96
N ALA A 43 -13.57 -3.59 -11.10
CA ALA A 43 -13.14 -4.58 -12.10
C ALA A 43 -12.04 -5.51 -11.56
N ALA A 44 -11.10 -4.99 -10.77
CA ALA A 44 -10.09 -5.80 -10.08
C ALA A 44 -10.73 -6.79 -9.10
N ARG A 45 -11.67 -6.33 -8.29
CA ARG A 45 -12.44 -7.18 -7.37
C ARG A 45 -13.14 -8.31 -8.12
N ASP A 46 -13.87 -8.00 -9.19
CA ASP A 46 -14.61 -9.00 -9.96
C ASP A 46 -13.66 -10.02 -10.60
N TRP A 47 -12.52 -9.57 -11.10
CA TRP A 47 -11.48 -10.46 -11.63
C TRP A 47 -10.93 -11.38 -10.54
N LEU A 48 -10.69 -10.87 -9.32
CA LEU A 48 -10.17 -11.64 -8.19
C LEU A 48 -11.18 -12.63 -7.64
N VAL A 49 -12.45 -12.26 -7.49
CA VAL A 49 -13.55 -13.16 -7.08
C VAL A 49 -13.59 -14.39 -8.00
N ASN A 50 -13.48 -14.18 -9.31
CA ASN A 50 -13.45 -15.28 -10.27
C ASN A 50 -12.24 -16.23 -10.11
N ARG A 51 -11.16 -15.83 -9.45
CA ARG A 51 -9.99 -16.68 -9.15
C ARG A 51 -10.23 -17.66 -8.01
N PHE A 52 -11.18 -17.37 -7.13
CA PHE A 52 -11.57 -18.25 -6.02
C PHE A 52 -12.75 -19.17 -6.35
N THR A 53 -13.36 -19.07 -7.52
CA THR A 53 -14.48 -19.93 -7.95
C THR A 53 -14.06 -21.38 -8.23
N ALA A 54 -12.85 -21.79 -7.81
CA ALA A 54 -12.46 -23.18 -7.79
C ALA A 54 -13.45 -24.00 -6.93
N PRO A 55 -13.77 -25.24 -7.27
CA PRO A 55 -14.74 -26.05 -6.56
C PRO A 55 -14.42 -26.14 -5.07
N GLY A 56 -15.29 -25.60 -4.21
CA GLY A 56 -15.23 -25.76 -2.77
C GLY A 56 -14.79 -24.52 -1.95
N ALA A 57 -14.38 -23.41 -2.57
CA ALA A 57 -14.14 -22.18 -1.81
C ALA A 57 -15.47 -21.46 -1.52
N ASP A 58 -15.69 -21.10 -0.25
CA ASP A 58 -16.77 -20.18 0.14
C ASP A 58 -16.23 -18.74 0.03
N VAL A 59 -16.74 -17.99 -0.96
CA VAL A 59 -16.27 -16.64 -1.29
C VAL A 59 -17.36 -15.63 -0.99
N ARG A 60 -17.02 -14.60 -0.20
CA ARG A 60 -17.91 -13.48 0.08
C ARG A 60 -17.18 -12.15 -0.12
N THR A 61 -17.94 -11.11 -0.44
CA THR A 61 -17.49 -9.73 -0.40
C THR A 61 -18.01 -9.04 0.85
N GLU A 62 -17.18 -8.20 1.47
CA GLU A 62 -17.50 -7.46 2.69
C GLU A 62 -17.40 -5.97 2.39
N GLU A 63 -18.55 -5.32 2.18
CA GLU A 63 -18.61 -3.90 1.88
C GLU A 63 -18.43 -3.06 3.15
N PHE A 64 -17.74 -1.92 3.00
CA PHE A 64 -17.56 -0.94 4.08
C PHE A 64 -17.48 0.49 3.53
N PRO A 65 -17.90 1.50 4.31
CA PRO A 65 -17.84 2.89 3.88
C PRO A 65 -16.41 3.42 3.97
N VAL A 66 -15.98 4.15 2.94
CA VAL A 66 -14.71 4.87 2.88
C VAL A 66 -15.01 6.33 2.59
N ARG A 67 -14.60 7.23 3.49
CA ARG A 67 -14.95 8.65 3.39
C ARG A 67 -13.80 9.47 2.85
N ALA A 68 -14.16 10.52 2.12
CA ALA A 68 -13.28 11.59 1.69
C ALA A 68 -12.03 11.10 0.91
N VAL A 69 -12.18 10.08 0.05
CA VAL A 69 -11.11 9.56 -0.79
C VAL A 69 -10.67 10.64 -1.77
N PRO A 70 -9.40 11.08 -1.73
CA PRO A 70 -8.92 12.13 -2.62
C PRO A 70 -8.84 11.64 -4.07
N GLN A 71 -9.30 12.47 -5.01
CA GLN A 71 -9.23 12.22 -6.44
C GLN A 71 -8.83 13.47 -7.19
N VAL A 72 -7.68 13.41 -7.84
CA VAL A 72 -7.34 14.37 -8.88
C VAL A 72 -8.22 14.07 -10.09
N TYR A 73 -9.12 14.99 -10.45
CA TYR A 73 -10.10 14.77 -11.53
C TYR A 73 -9.74 15.47 -12.84
N GLU A 74 -8.73 16.35 -12.80
CA GLU A 74 -8.14 17.03 -13.96
C GLU A 74 -6.64 17.19 -13.71
N ALA A 75 -5.81 17.10 -14.76
CA ALA A 75 -4.38 17.36 -14.62
C ALA A 75 -4.16 18.83 -14.26
N PRO A 76 -3.42 19.16 -13.17
CA PRO A 76 -3.22 20.54 -12.78
C PRO A 76 -2.35 21.26 -13.81
N THR A 77 -2.79 22.43 -14.24
CA THR A 77 -1.94 23.37 -14.99
C THR A 77 -1.21 24.25 -14.01
N VAL A 78 0.11 24.20 -14.01
CA VAL A 78 0.96 25.01 -13.13
C VAL A 78 2.07 25.66 -13.95
N THR A 79 2.13 26.98 -13.90
CA THR A 79 3.19 27.78 -14.52
C THR A 79 3.85 28.66 -13.48
N TRP A 80 5.14 28.87 -13.62
CA TRP A 80 5.85 29.87 -12.81
C TRP A 80 6.78 30.70 -13.67
N GLY A 81 7.14 31.89 -13.21
CA GLY A 81 8.02 32.78 -13.96
C GLY A 81 8.84 33.69 -13.09
N GLU A 82 10.01 34.06 -13.60
CA GLU A 82 11.00 34.99 -13.01
C GLU A 82 11.70 35.75 -14.12
N GLY A 83 11.98 37.05 -13.94
CA GLY A 83 12.80 37.83 -14.87
C GLY A 83 12.30 37.81 -16.32
N GLY A 84 10.98 37.68 -16.56
CA GLY A 84 10.39 37.62 -17.91
C GLY A 84 10.38 36.20 -18.54
N ARG A 85 10.98 35.20 -17.90
CA ARG A 85 10.88 33.81 -18.28
C ARG A 85 9.60 33.19 -17.70
N THR A 86 9.02 32.23 -18.40
CA THR A 86 7.86 31.45 -17.95
C THR A 86 8.07 29.97 -18.32
N ASP A 87 7.90 29.08 -17.33
CA ASP A 87 8.01 27.66 -17.50
C ASP A 87 6.71 26.98 -17.03
N GLU A 88 6.21 26.03 -17.80
CA GLU A 88 5.13 25.14 -17.40
C GLU A 88 5.72 23.92 -16.68
N LEU A 89 5.19 23.58 -15.50
CA LEU A 89 5.70 22.48 -14.69
C LEU A 89 5.04 21.14 -15.08
N VAL A 90 5.85 20.10 -15.20
CA VAL A 90 5.40 18.76 -15.59
C VAL A 90 4.74 18.06 -14.39
N PHE A 91 3.44 17.74 -14.54
CA PHE A 91 2.66 17.01 -13.51
C PHE A 91 3.24 15.63 -13.25
N GLY A 92 3.30 15.24 -11.98
CA GLY A 92 3.88 13.98 -11.51
C GLY A 92 5.41 13.98 -11.39
N ARG A 93 6.10 14.95 -12.01
CA ARG A 93 7.56 15.14 -11.91
C ARG A 93 7.92 16.39 -11.14
N GLN A 94 7.74 17.54 -11.76
CA GLN A 94 8.11 18.82 -11.18
C GLN A 94 7.06 19.33 -10.19
N VAL A 95 5.80 19.00 -10.41
CA VAL A 95 4.68 19.42 -9.58
C VAL A 95 3.69 18.28 -9.38
N ALA A 96 3.09 18.21 -8.18
CA ALA A 96 1.92 17.37 -7.90
C ALA A 96 1.01 18.09 -6.90
N ILE A 97 -0.19 17.52 -6.66
CA ILE A 97 -1.13 18.07 -5.68
C ILE A 97 -0.91 17.36 -4.34
N HIS A 98 -0.76 18.10 -3.27
CA HIS A 98 -0.62 17.54 -1.93
C HIS A 98 -1.98 17.02 -1.41
N PRO A 99 -2.06 15.87 -0.71
CA PRO A 99 -3.31 15.33 -0.17
C PRO A 99 -4.10 16.30 0.73
N ALA A 100 -3.42 17.18 1.46
CA ALA A 100 -4.04 18.21 2.29
C ALA A 100 -4.54 19.45 1.52
N SER A 101 -4.44 19.46 0.18
CA SER A 101 -4.87 20.60 -0.63
C SER A 101 -6.39 20.79 -0.59
N ALA A 102 -6.82 22.04 -0.58
CA ALA A 102 -8.18 22.40 -0.96
C ALA A 102 -8.43 22.06 -2.43
N ASP A 103 -9.69 21.79 -2.79
CA ASP A 103 -10.13 21.74 -4.19
C ASP A 103 -10.21 23.16 -4.75
N THR A 104 -9.31 23.48 -5.66
CA THR A 104 -9.25 24.80 -6.31
C THR A 104 -9.02 24.60 -7.82
N PRO A 105 -10.10 24.34 -8.59
CA PRO A 105 -10.00 24.08 -10.03
C PRO A 105 -9.62 25.33 -10.85
N ASN A 106 -9.93 26.50 -10.33
CA ASN A 106 -9.60 27.74 -11.02
C ASN A 106 -8.15 28.13 -10.74
N ILE A 107 -7.41 28.50 -11.78
CA ILE A 107 -6.03 28.98 -11.67
C ILE A 107 -5.97 30.20 -10.76
N ARG A 108 -5.16 30.10 -9.72
CA ARG A 108 -4.78 31.26 -8.87
C ARG A 108 -3.40 31.73 -9.27
N ARG A 109 -3.28 33.00 -9.58
CA ARG A 109 -2.00 33.66 -9.87
C ARG A 109 -1.61 34.57 -8.71
N GLY A 110 -0.37 34.50 -8.27
CA GLY A 110 0.18 35.33 -7.23
C GLY A 110 1.69 35.46 -7.31
N ALA A 111 2.26 36.53 -6.75
CA ALA A 111 3.68 36.64 -6.56
C ALA A 111 4.18 35.58 -5.57
N LEU A 112 5.45 35.20 -5.69
CA LEU A 112 6.09 34.30 -4.74
C LEU A 112 6.45 35.05 -3.45
N ALA A 113 6.40 34.31 -2.33
CA ALA A 113 6.85 34.83 -1.03
C ALA A 113 7.33 33.66 -0.16
N VAL A 114 8.16 33.91 0.84
CA VAL A 114 8.67 32.86 1.75
C VAL A 114 7.75 32.73 2.94
N ALA A 115 7.26 31.53 3.20
CA ALA A 115 6.39 31.24 4.33
C ALA A 115 7.07 31.60 5.67
N GLY A 116 6.31 32.24 6.57
CA GLY A 116 6.80 32.69 7.88
C GLY A 116 7.70 33.91 7.88
N LYS A 117 7.97 34.53 6.71
CA LYS A 117 8.81 35.73 6.60
C LYS A 117 8.07 36.92 5.96
N ASP A 118 7.30 36.65 4.91
CA ASP A 118 6.69 37.69 4.07
C ASP A 118 5.19 37.79 4.32
N ASP A 119 4.58 38.92 3.91
CA ASP A 119 3.12 39.07 3.89
C ASP A 119 2.49 38.04 2.96
N PRO A 120 1.60 37.17 3.47
CA PRO A 120 0.98 36.07 2.69
C PRO A 120 -0.08 36.56 1.70
N THR A 121 -0.58 37.80 1.81
CA THR A 121 -1.78 38.25 1.12
C THR A 121 -1.68 38.16 -0.41
N GLY A 122 -2.49 37.27 -1.01
CA GLY A 122 -2.55 37.03 -2.46
C GLY A 122 -1.30 36.37 -3.06
N ARG A 123 -0.39 35.87 -2.24
CA ARG A 123 0.88 35.28 -2.67
C ARG A 123 0.90 33.76 -2.55
N TRP A 124 1.68 33.12 -3.41
CA TRP A 124 2.07 31.71 -3.25
C TRP A 124 3.25 31.61 -2.29
N LEU A 125 3.05 30.94 -1.18
CA LEU A 125 4.05 30.81 -0.12
C LEU A 125 4.91 29.57 -0.34
N VAL A 126 6.20 29.80 -0.56
CA VAL A 126 7.20 28.73 -0.64
C VAL A 126 7.58 28.34 0.78
N VAL A 127 7.28 27.12 1.16
CA VAL A 127 7.57 26.57 2.49
C VAL A 127 9.03 26.13 2.54
N PRO A 128 9.88 26.71 3.42
CA PRO A 128 11.25 26.26 3.60
C PRO A 128 11.33 24.78 3.98
N ALA A 129 12.41 24.11 3.60
CA ALA A 129 12.55 22.65 3.81
C ALA A 129 12.60 22.21 5.28
N ASP A 130 12.93 23.12 6.19
CA ASP A 130 12.97 22.95 7.65
C ASP A 130 11.67 23.32 8.35
N MET A 131 10.67 23.85 7.61
CA MET A 131 9.35 24.21 8.13
C MET A 131 8.34 23.11 7.83
N SER A 132 7.53 22.72 8.82
CA SER A 132 6.43 21.78 8.60
C SER A 132 5.26 22.47 7.87
N LEU A 133 4.46 21.67 7.13
CA LEU A 133 3.23 22.19 6.51
C LEU A 133 2.26 22.75 7.57
N PHE A 134 2.21 22.15 8.74
CA PHE A 134 1.38 22.62 9.85
C PHE A 134 1.81 24.03 10.32
N ASP A 135 3.11 24.26 10.45
CA ASP A 135 3.62 25.61 10.82
C ASP A 135 3.39 26.63 9.72
N ALA A 136 3.50 26.20 8.46
CA ALA A 136 3.22 27.07 7.31
C ALA A 136 1.75 27.55 7.26
N TYR A 137 0.81 26.81 7.85
CA TYR A 137 -0.61 27.18 7.91
C TYR A 137 -0.95 28.26 8.95
N ARG A 138 -0.04 28.60 9.89
CA ARG A 138 -0.38 29.47 11.04
C ARG A 138 -0.84 30.88 10.67
N ASP A 139 -0.32 31.47 9.59
CA ASP A 139 -0.59 32.86 9.23
C ASP A 139 -1.03 33.03 7.78
N THR A 140 -1.74 32.06 7.21
CA THR A 140 -1.95 31.98 5.75
C THR A 140 -3.35 32.36 5.26
N ASN A 141 -4.22 32.92 6.10
CA ASN A 141 -5.66 33.15 5.81
C ASN A 141 -5.98 33.92 4.51
N ARG A 142 -4.99 34.51 3.83
CA ARG A 142 -5.15 35.26 2.57
C ARG A 142 -4.16 34.84 1.49
N ALA A 143 -3.41 33.77 1.69
CA ALA A 143 -2.45 33.31 0.69
C ALA A 143 -3.17 32.78 -0.56
N ALA A 144 -2.52 32.83 -1.70
CA ALA A 144 -2.99 32.18 -2.93
C ALA A 144 -2.86 30.66 -2.81
N GLY A 145 -1.83 30.17 -2.12
CA GLY A 145 -1.58 28.77 -1.86
C GLY A 145 -0.21 28.51 -1.24
N LEU A 146 0.11 27.24 -1.04
CA LEU A 146 1.37 26.77 -0.46
C LEU A 146 2.14 25.91 -1.47
N LEU A 147 3.47 26.03 -1.47
CA LEU A 147 4.40 25.25 -2.26
C LEU A 147 5.34 24.51 -1.31
N VAL A 148 5.27 23.18 -1.28
CA VAL A 148 6.08 22.35 -0.40
C VAL A 148 7.03 21.46 -1.19
N ARG A 149 8.21 21.23 -0.65
CA ARG A 149 9.19 20.33 -1.25
C ARG A 149 8.77 18.88 -1.10
N ARG A 150 8.91 18.08 -2.19
CA ARG A 150 8.73 16.62 -2.15
C ARG A 150 9.90 15.91 -2.84
N PRO A 151 10.46 14.85 -2.26
CA PRO A 151 11.45 14.04 -2.95
C PRO A 151 10.84 13.33 -4.18
N VAL A 152 11.71 12.94 -5.09
CA VAL A 152 11.38 12.14 -6.27
C VAL A 152 12.09 10.78 -6.20
N ASP A 153 11.58 9.80 -6.93
CA ASP A 153 12.24 8.52 -7.11
C ASP A 153 13.45 8.62 -8.05
N ALA A 154 14.13 7.49 -8.29
CA ALA A 154 15.32 7.43 -9.16
C ALA A 154 15.03 7.81 -10.63
N GLU A 155 13.76 7.79 -11.05
CA GLU A 155 13.32 8.16 -12.40
C GLU A 155 12.75 9.59 -12.46
N GLY A 156 12.79 10.32 -11.33
CA GLY A 156 12.34 11.70 -11.24
C GLY A 156 10.81 11.85 -11.07
N TRP A 157 10.11 10.82 -10.60
CA TRP A 157 8.69 10.90 -10.28
C TRP A 157 8.46 11.26 -8.82
N GLN A 158 7.49 12.12 -8.56
CA GLN A 158 6.93 12.31 -7.22
C GLN A 158 5.98 11.14 -6.93
N PHE A 159 6.03 10.62 -5.70
CA PHE A 159 5.09 9.59 -5.29
C PHE A 159 3.72 10.19 -4.92
N THR A 160 2.65 9.53 -5.32
CA THR A 160 1.27 9.87 -4.99
C THR A 160 0.90 9.29 -3.63
N MET A 161 0.13 10.04 -2.83
CA MET A 161 -0.44 9.58 -1.56
C MET A 161 -1.95 9.84 -1.56
N LEU A 162 -2.72 8.85 -1.09
CA LEU A 162 -4.15 9.03 -0.80
C LEU A 162 -4.38 9.29 0.69
N ALA A 163 -3.68 8.58 1.56
CA ALA A 163 -3.69 8.87 2.99
C ALA A 163 -2.92 10.16 3.29
N GLY A 164 -3.44 11.00 4.16
CA GLY A 164 -2.80 12.26 4.52
C GLY A 164 -3.58 13.01 5.60
N PRO A 165 -3.08 14.18 5.98
CA PRO A 165 -3.79 15.04 6.92
C PRO A 165 -5.09 15.57 6.30
N ASP A 166 -6.02 15.99 7.17
CA ASP A 166 -7.25 16.65 6.74
C ASP A 166 -6.98 17.83 5.83
N PRO A 167 -7.85 18.10 4.85
CA PRO A 167 -7.65 19.20 3.92
C PRO A 167 -7.67 20.55 4.63
N GLY A 168 -6.65 21.36 4.32
CA GLY A 168 -6.63 22.77 4.71
C GLY A 168 -7.49 23.63 3.79
N PRO A 169 -7.61 24.94 4.09
CA PRO A 169 -8.42 25.87 3.30
C PRO A 169 -7.72 26.37 2.04
N LEU A 170 -6.46 26.03 1.82
CA LEU A 170 -5.64 26.53 0.73
C LEU A 170 -5.26 25.42 -0.26
N PRO A 171 -5.06 25.79 -1.55
CA PRO A 171 -4.38 24.91 -2.49
C PRO A 171 -2.94 24.67 -2.02
N VAL A 172 -2.50 23.42 -2.09
CA VAL A 172 -1.14 22.99 -1.75
C VAL A 172 -0.58 22.18 -2.91
N LEU A 173 0.49 22.69 -3.50
CA LEU A 173 1.27 22.00 -4.53
C LEU A 173 2.57 21.49 -3.94
N THR A 174 2.99 20.32 -4.38
CA THR A 174 4.33 19.79 -4.10
C THR A 174 5.23 20.04 -5.29
N LEU A 175 6.46 20.45 -5.01
CA LEU A 175 7.51 20.67 -6.01
C LEU A 175 8.66 19.69 -5.78
N ASP A 176 9.24 19.18 -6.86
CA ASP A 176 10.48 18.42 -6.78
C ASP A 176 11.61 19.29 -6.17
N PRO A 177 12.72 18.68 -5.71
CA PRO A 177 13.77 19.42 -5.01
C PRO A 177 14.39 20.57 -5.80
N ASP A 178 14.60 20.41 -7.11
CA ASP A 178 15.26 21.40 -7.96
C ASP A 178 14.32 22.57 -8.29
N THR A 179 13.09 22.27 -8.67
CA THR A 179 12.04 23.28 -8.88
C THR A 179 11.75 24.03 -7.60
N HIS A 180 11.65 23.35 -6.45
CA HIS A 180 11.43 24.01 -5.17
C HIS A 180 12.58 24.95 -4.82
N HIS A 181 13.83 24.56 -5.04
CA HIS A 181 15.01 25.40 -4.79
C HIS A 181 15.00 26.65 -5.66
N ALA A 182 14.71 26.52 -6.96
CA ALA A 182 14.62 27.66 -7.89
C ALA A 182 13.52 28.66 -7.47
N VAL A 183 12.31 28.12 -7.18
CA VAL A 183 11.15 28.93 -6.75
C VAL A 183 11.40 29.64 -5.41
N LEU A 184 12.08 28.96 -4.46
CA LEU A 184 12.46 29.55 -3.17
C LEU A 184 13.51 30.65 -3.34
N THR A 185 14.45 30.48 -4.25
CA THR A 185 15.45 31.53 -4.57
C THR A 185 14.79 32.78 -5.13
N ALA A 186 13.88 32.62 -6.11
CA ALA A 186 13.09 33.72 -6.68
C ALA A 186 12.24 34.41 -5.62
N ALA A 187 11.55 33.63 -4.75
CA ALA A 187 10.77 34.19 -3.65
C ALA A 187 11.64 35.03 -2.69
N THR A 188 12.85 34.56 -2.36
CA THR A 188 13.80 35.26 -1.47
C THR A 188 14.33 36.55 -2.09
N ALA A 189 14.50 36.58 -3.41
CA ALA A 189 14.90 37.78 -4.13
C ALA A 189 13.74 38.78 -4.29
N GLY A 190 12.50 38.41 -3.93
CA GLY A 190 11.31 39.23 -4.13
C GLY A 190 10.87 39.33 -5.59
N ASP A 191 11.32 38.38 -6.42
CA ASP A 191 10.96 38.22 -7.83
C ASP A 191 10.19 36.92 -8.03
N GLY A 192 9.49 36.79 -9.13
CA GLY A 192 8.79 35.62 -9.51
C GLY A 192 7.30 35.55 -9.11
N TRP A 193 6.60 34.70 -9.81
CA TRP A 193 5.17 34.45 -9.63
C TRP A 193 4.86 33.00 -9.98
N LEU A 194 3.73 32.49 -9.44
CA LEU A 194 3.16 31.20 -9.82
C LEU A 194 1.68 31.35 -10.15
N ALA A 195 1.24 30.60 -11.14
CA ALA A 195 -0.17 30.40 -11.46
C ALA A 195 -0.47 28.91 -11.47
N GLY A 196 -1.39 28.46 -10.62
CA GLY A 196 -1.69 27.04 -10.47
C GLY A 196 -3.09 26.76 -10.00
N ALA A 197 -3.56 25.55 -10.29
CA ALA A 197 -4.82 24.99 -9.86
C ALA A 197 -4.59 23.68 -9.11
N THR A 198 -5.53 23.29 -8.24
CA THR A 198 -5.52 22.01 -7.52
C THR A 198 -6.89 21.34 -7.65
N PRO A 199 -7.22 20.75 -8.80
CA PRO A 199 -8.48 20.04 -9.04
C PRO A 199 -8.48 18.68 -8.29
N LEU A 200 -8.74 18.73 -6.98
CA LEU A 200 -8.71 17.61 -6.05
C LEU A 200 -10.01 17.55 -5.26
N ARG A 201 -10.95 16.73 -5.69
CA ARG A 201 -12.16 16.47 -4.91
C ARG A 201 -11.95 15.31 -3.92
N ARG A 202 -12.89 15.16 -3.01
CA ARG A 202 -12.96 14.03 -2.08
C ARG A 202 -14.33 13.40 -2.16
N ASP A 203 -14.33 12.11 -2.47
CA ASP A 203 -15.57 11.36 -2.67
C ASP A 203 -15.77 10.36 -1.52
N ASP A 204 -17.00 10.25 -1.03
CA ASP A 204 -17.40 9.15 -0.17
C ASP A 204 -17.72 7.95 -1.06
N VAL A 205 -17.05 6.82 -0.84
CA VAL A 205 -17.18 5.62 -1.67
C VAL A 205 -17.42 4.37 -0.81
N THR A 206 -17.68 3.25 -1.47
CA THR A 206 -17.76 1.94 -0.83
C THR A 206 -16.54 1.13 -1.23
N GLY A 207 -15.77 0.69 -0.24
CA GLY A 207 -14.74 -0.34 -0.40
C GLY A 207 -15.34 -1.73 -0.20
N ALA A 208 -14.66 -2.77 -0.70
CA ALA A 208 -15.15 -4.13 -0.57
C ALA A 208 -14.01 -5.15 -0.47
N ASN A 209 -13.81 -5.75 0.69
CA ASN A 209 -12.90 -6.87 0.85
C ASN A 209 -13.44 -8.14 0.17
N ILE A 210 -12.53 -9.01 -0.25
CA ILE A 210 -12.84 -10.37 -0.71
C ILE A 210 -12.35 -11.34 0.36
N HIS A 211 -13.24 -12.13 0.93
CA HIS A 211 -12.89 -13.20 1.85
C HIS A 211 -13.21 -14.55 1.20
N ALA A 212 -12.21 -15.42 1.11
CA ALA A 212 -12.35 -16.79 0.60
C ALA A 212 -11.93 -17.79 1.66
N CYS A 213 -12.85 -18.61 2.13
CA CYS A 213 -12.56 -19.74 3.01
C CYS A 213 -12.32 -20.99 2.14
N LEU A 214 -11.06 -21.43 2.11
CA LEU A 214 -10.68 -22.64 1.38
C LEU A 214 -10.78 -23.91 2.24
N ARG A 215 -10.57 -23.76 3.54
CA ARG A 215 -10.63 -24.86 4.51
C ARG A 215 -11.12 -24.36 5.86
N GLN A 216 -12.16 -24.97 6.40
CA GLN A 216 -12.63 -24.66 7.74
C GLN A 216 -11.70 -25.25 8.82
N PRO A 217 -11.33 -24.49 9.87
CA PRO A 217 -10.57 -25.03 10.98
C PRO A 217 -11.42 -25.97 11.84
N ALA A 218 -10.83 -27.06 12.34
CA ALA A 218 -11.44 -27.81 13.44
C ALA A 218 -11.30 -27.02 14.77
N PRO A 219 -12.09 -27.32 15.81
CA PRO A 219 -12.09 -26.56 17.06
C PRO A 219 -10.75 -26.37 17.75
N ALA A 220 -9.79 -27.27 17.55
CA ALA A 220 -8.42 -27.17 18.07
C ALA A 220 -7.36 -27.09 16.96
N GLY A 221 -7.78 -26.90 15.72
CA GLY A 221 -6.90 -26.80 14.57
C GLY A 221 -6.24 -25.42 14.46
N ALA A 222 -5.10 -25.37 13.79
CA ALA A 222 -4.53 -24.09 13.40
C ALA A 222 -5.48 -23.38 12.42
N ASP A 223 -5.67 -22.09 12.58
CA ASP A 223 -6.45 -21.26 11.66
C ASP A 223 -5.51 -20.23 11.04
N LEU A 224 -5.42 -20.22 9.72
CA LEU A 224 -4.50 -19.41 8.94
C LEU A 224 -5.25 -18.45 8.05
N LEU A 225 -4.87 -17.19 8.10
CA LEU A 225 -5.38 -16.14 7.23
C LEU A 225 -4.22 -15.50 6.46
N LEU A 226 -4.24 -15.66 5.13
CA LEU A 226 -3.31 -14.98 4.22
C LEU A 226 -3.95 -13.70 3.73
N THR A 227 -3.24 -12.58 3.79
CA THR A 227 -3.78 -11.28 3.39
C THR A 227 -2.84 -10.49 2.50
N ALA A 228 -3.42 -9.71 1.59
CA ALA A 228 -2.77 -8.65 0.82
C ALA A 228 -3.85 -7.65 0.40
N HIS A 229 -3.52 -6.37 0.27
CA HIS A 229 -4.47 -5.43 -0.34
C HIS A 229 -4.41 -5.51 -1.86
N TYR A 230 -5.54 -5.28 -2.52
CA TYR A 230 -5.64 -5.30 -3.97
C TYR A 230 -5.91 -3.92 -4.58
N ASP A 231 -6.29 -2.94 -3.77
CA ASP A 231 -6.39 -1.56 -4.21
C ASP A 231 -4.99 -0.97 -4.49
N GLY A 232 -4.98 0.16 -5.10
CA GLY A 232 -3.80 0.99 -5.35
C GLY A 232 -4.22 2.45 -5.38
N VAL A 233 -3.28 3.35 -5.55
CA VAL A 233 -3.53 4.80 -5.52
C VAL A 233 -4.41 5.29 -6.68
N GLY A 234 -4.55 4.51 -7.76
CA GLY A 234 -5.37 4.85 -8.92
C GLY A 234 -4.72 5.84 -9.86
N ASP A 235 -5.05 5.72 -11.15
CA ASP A 235 -4.56 6.64 -12.18
C ASP A 235 -5.08 8.06 -11.95
N HIS A 236 -4.24 9.03 -12.26
CA HIS A 236 -4.64 10.43 -12.39
C HIS A 236 -4.80 10.81 -13.87
N PRO A 237 -5.53 11.88 -14.22
CA PRO A 237 -5.59 12.35 -15.59
C PRO A 237 -4.20 12.60 -16.18
N GLY A 238 -3.87 11.88 -17.25
CA GLY A 238 -2.56 11.96 -17.90
C GLY A 238 -1.40 11.29 -17.15
N LEU A 239 -1.64 10.61 -16.01
CA LEU A 239 -0.62 9.98 -15.21
C LEU A 239 -1.07 8.59 -14.77
N ARG A 240 -0.42 7.56 -15.31
CA ARG A 240 -0.71 6.18 -14.99
C ARG A 240 0.07 5.72 -13.75
N LEU A 241 -0.61 5.00 -12.84
CA LEU A 241 -0.07 4.50 -11.58
C LEU A 241 -0.41 3.00 -11.43
N PRO A 242 0.37 2.09 -12.06
CA PRO A 242 -0.01 0.68 -12.23
C PRO A 242 -0.08 -0.11 -10.92
N GLY A 243 0.77 0.21 -9.92
CA GLY A 243 0.81 -0.49 -8.64
C GLY A 243 1.17 -1.97 -8.80
N ALA A 244 2.24 -2.27 -9.53
CA ALA A 244 2.68 -3.65 -9.75
C ALA A 244 3.32 -4.23 -8.48
N SER A 245 4.32 -3.54 -7.92
CA SER A 245 4.95 -3.92 -6.66
C SER A 245 4.04 -3.63 -5.48
N ASP A 246 3.26 -2.55 -5.56
CA ASP A 246 2.30 -2.09 -4.56
C ASP A 246 0.85 -2.16 -5.08
N ASN A 247 0.08 -3.22 -4.80
CA ASN A 247 0.50 -4.48 -4.17
C ASN A 247 -0.03 -5.67 -4.99
N ALA A 248 0.05 -5.58 -6.36
CA ALA A 248 -0.30 -6.72 -7.19
C ALA A 248 0.61 -7.93 -6.92
N THR A 249 1.86 -7.69 -6.48
CA THR A 249 2.81 -8.74 -6.08
C THR A 249 2.34 -9.50 -4.85
N GLY A 250 1.90 -8.81 -3.79
CA GLY A 250 1.39 -9.43 -2.57
C GLY A 250 0.15 -10.27 -2.85
N VAL A 251 -0.78 -9.75 -3.65
CA VAL A 251 -1.95 -10.51 -4.11
C VAL A 251 -1.53 -11.79 -4.86
N ALA A 252 -0.57 -11.68 -5.77
CA ALA A 252 -0.09 -12.82 -6.55
C ALA A 252 0.53 -13.90 -5.65
N VAL A 253 1.35 -13.50 -4.68
CA VAL A 253 1.96 -14.40 -3.69
C VAL A 253 0.90 -15.09 -2.83
N VAL A 254 -0.08 -14.34 -2.31
CA VAL A 254 -1.16 -14.88 -1.47
C VAL A 254 -2.01 -15.89 -2.24
N LEU A 255 -2.40 -15.58 -3.47
CA LEU A 255 -3.16 -16.50 -4.33
C LEU A 255 -2.39 -17.79 -4.63
N GLU A 256 -1.10 -17.69 -4.95
CA GLU A 256 -0.28 -18.85 -5.25
C GLU A 256 -0.01 -19.70 -3.99
N ALA A 257 0.28 -19.06 -2.85
CA ALA A 257 0.43 -19.76 -1.57
C ALA A 257 -0.86 -20.48 -1.16
N ALA A 258 -2.00 -19.82 -1.27
CA ALA A 258 -3.30 -20.43 -0.99
C ALA A 258 -3.59 -21.63 -1.88
N ARG A 259 -3.28 -21.55 -3.18
CA ARG A 259 -3.42 -22.69 -4.11
C ARG A 259 -2.59 -23.91 -3.69
N VAL A 260 -1.32 -23.69 -3.31
CA VAL A 260 -0.42 -24.77 -2.87
C VAL A 260 -0.91 -25.38 -1.56
N LEU A 261 -1.32 -24.55 -0.60
CA LEU A 261 -1.70 -24.97 0.75
C LEU A 261 -3.09 -25.63 0.81
N ALA A 262 -4.02 -25.27 -0.07
CA ALA A 262 -5.41 -25.73 -0.01
C ALA A 262 -5.55 -27.25 0.04
N THR A 263 -4.66 -27.98 -0.64
CA THR A 263 -4.65 -29.45 -0.70
C THR A 263 -3.61 -30.12 0.20
N ALA A 264 -2.68 -29.33 0.77
CA ALA A 264 -1.48 -29.83 1.42
C ALA A 264 -1.53 -29.75 2.96
N LEU A 265 -2.37 -28.88 3.50
CA LEU A 265 -2.47 -28.73 4.95
C LEU A 265 -3.10 -29.98 5.61
N PRO A 266 -2.70 -30.32 6.85
CA PRO A 266 -3.25 -31.46 7.58
C PRO A 266 -4.76 -31.30 7.80
N ALA A 267 -5.43 -32.43 8.06
CA ALA A 267 -6.85 -32.42 8.42
C ALA A 267 -7.07 -31.55 9.67
N GLY A 268 -8.11 -30.72 9.63
CA GLY A 268 -8.45 -29.81 10.73
C GLY A 268 -7.73 -28.48 10.72
N ALA A 269 -6.71 -28.26 9.88
CA ALA A 269 -6.15 -26.93 9.69
C ALA A 269 -7.06 -26.09 8.78
N GLY A 270 -7.41 -24.88 9.24
CA GLY A 270 -8.13 -23.85 8.49
C GLY A 270 -7.20 -23.06 7.59
N LEU A 271 -7.74 -22.61 6.46
CA LEU A 271 -7.07 -21.70 5.53
C LEU A 271 -8.08 -20.77 4.91
N SER A 272 -7.89 -19.48 5.14
CA SER A 272 -8.66 -18.41 4.50
C SER A 272 -7.73 -17.42 3.82
N VAL A 273 -8.26 -16.70 2.84
CA VAL A 273 -7.62 -15.56 2.18
C VAL A 273 -8.52 -14.35 2.35
N ALA A 274 -7.94 -13.21 2.71
CA ALA A 274 -8.62 -11.93 2.60
C ALA A 274 -7.81 -11.02 1.67
N LEU A 275 -8.41 -10.64 0.54
CA LEU A 275 -7.88 -9.59 -0.31
C LEU A 275 -8.59 -8.29 0.08
N LEU A 276 -7.80 -7.32 0.51
CA LEU A 276 -8.28 -6.15 1.23
C LEU A 276 -8.36 -4.95 0.31
N ASP A 277 -9.35 -4.09 0.54
CA ASP A 277 -9.58 -2.84 -0.19
C ASP A 277 -9.33 -1.65 0.73
N GLY A 278 -8.94 -0.51 0.18
CA GLY A 278 -8.77 0.72 0.94
C GLY A 278 -7.56 0.73 1.89
N GLU A 279 -6.51 0.00 1.57
CA GLU A 279 -5.23 0.09 2.27
C GLU A 279 -4.62 1.46 2.07
N GLU A 280 -4.59 1.95 0.85
CA GLU A 280 -4.01 3.21 0.39
C GLU A 280 -4.62 4.47 1.03
N VAL A 281 -5.80 4.32 1.61
CA VAL A 281 -6.51 5.38 2.35
C VAL A 281 -6.49 5.16 3.86
N GLY A 282 -5.58 4.32 4.36
CA GLY A 282 -5.32 4.10 5.78
C GLY A 282 -5.71 2.73 6.30
N ALA A 283 -5.58 1.69 5.50
CA ALA A 283 -5.82 0.28 5.85
C ALA A 283 -7.23 0.06 6.45
N LEU A 284 -8.24 0.62 5.76
CA LEU A 284 -9.62 0.62 6.27
C LEU A 284 -10.29 -0.74 6.09
N GLY A 285 -9.99 -1.45 5.00
CA GLY A 285 -10.51 -2.79 4.75
C GLY A 285 -10.05 -3.81 5.80
N SER A 286 -8.78 -3.81 6.15
CA SER A 286 -8.26 -4.68 7.20
C SER A 286 -8.81 -4.34 8.57
N ALA A 287 -9.00 -3.05 8.88
CA ALA A 287 -9.64 -2.63 10.13
C ALA A 287 -11.08 -3.15 10.21
N HIS A 288 -11.85 -3.06 9.10
CA HIS A 288 -13.20 -3.61 9.01
C HIS A 288 -13.19 -5.14 9.17
N HIS A 289 -12.36 -5.85 8.41
CA HIS A 289 -12.28 -7.32 8.44
C HIS A 289 -11.82 -7.83 9.82
N ALA A 290 -10.82 -7.22 10.45
CA ALA A 290 -10.39 -7.56 11.80
C ALA A 290 -11.53 -7.40 12.82
N SER A 291 -12.34 -6.35 12.70
CA SER A 291 -13.53 -6.15 13.54
C SER A 291 -14.57 -7.26 13.34
N GLN A 292 -14.82 -7.70 12.10
CA GLN A 292 -15.75 -8.80 11.81
C GLN A 292 -15.24 -10.13 12.38
N LEU A 293 -13.94 -10.43 12.24
CA LEU A 293 -13.33 -11.62 12.84
C LEU A 293 -13.44 -11.62 14.35
N HIS A 294 -13.18 -10.48 14.98
CA HIS A 294 -13.31 -10.33 16.44
C HIS A 294 -14.75 -10.56 16.90
N ALA A 295 -15.73 -9.98 16.20
CA ALA A 295 -17.16 -10.17 16.49
C ALA A 295 -17.60 -11.63 16.32
N ALA A 296 -16.98 -12.36 15.40
CA ALA A 296 -17.23 -13.79 15.18
C ALA A 296 -16.50 -14.70 16.19
N GLY A 297 -15.66 -14.16 17.07
CA GLY A 297 -14.82 -14.93 17.99
C GLY A 297 -13.72 -15.74 17.29
N ALA A 298 -13.39 -15.41 16.05
CA ALA A 298 -12.31 -16.04 15.30
C ALA A 298 -10.94 -15.51 15.77
N ALA A 299 -9.90 -16.35 15.71
CA ALA A 299 -8.55 -15.98 16.13
C ALA A 299 -7.46 -16.55 15.19
N PRO A 300 -7.52 -16.26 13.89
CA PRO A 300 -6.53 -16.75 12.93
C PRO A 300 -5.14 -16.16 13.18
N MET A 301 -4.11 -16.92 12.78
CA MET A 301 -2.77 -16.40 12.58
C MET A 301 -2.71 -15.71 11.20
N VAL A 302 -2.35 -14.44 11.18
CA VAL A 302 -2.40 -13.59 9.98
C VAL A 302 -1.01 -13.45 9.37
N LEU A 303 -0.90 -13.80 8.09
CA LEU A 303 0.27 -13.56 7.23
C LEU A 303 -0.12 -12.54 6.18
N ASN A 304 0.34 -11.30 6.36
CA ASN A 304 0.13 -10.21 5.40
C ASN A 304 1.35 -10.08 4.48
N VAL A 305 1.11 -9.91 3.19
CA VAL A 305 2.16 -9.72 2.18
C VAL A 305 1.96 -8.40 1.49
N ASP A 306 3.00 -7.55 1.55
CA ASP A 306 2.93 -6.23 0.95
C ASP A 306 4.30 -5.79 0.43
N GLY A 307 4.30 -5.25 -0.81
CA GLY A 307 5.50 -4.66 -1.39
C GLY A 307 6.61 -5.67 -1.65
N VAL A 308 6.32 -6.74 -2.40
CA VAL A 308 7.29 -7.82 -2.67
C VAL A 308 7.80 -7.81 -4.10
N GLY A 309 8.11 -6.61 -4.62
CA GLY A 309 8.59 -6.41 -5.97
C GLY A 309 10.06 -6.81 -6.17
N ARG A 310 10.95 -6.55 -5.21
CA ARG A 310 12.38 -6.83 -5.35
C ARG A 310 13.08 -7.07 -4.01
N LEU A 311 13.57 -8.29 -3.81
CA LEU A 311 14.35 -8.68 -2.63
C LEU A 311 15.83 -8.34 -2.84
N GLU A 312 16.33 -7.30 -2.19
CA GLU A 312 17.74 -6.91 -2.31
C GLU A 312 18.65 -7.71 -1.38
N ARG A 313 18.33 -7.80 -0.10
CA ARG A 313 19.17 -8.48 0.91
C ARG A 313 18.40 -9.38 1.85
N ALA A 314 17.29 -8.90 2.40
CA ALA A 314 16.47 -9.61 3.37
C ALA A 314 15.03 -9.17 3.24
N ALA A 315 14.09 -10.08 3.53
CA ALA A 315 12.69 -9.73 3.63
C ALA A 315 12.44 -8.99 4.95
N ALA A 316 11.74 -7.86 4.89
CA ALA A 316 11.29 -7.12 6.05
C ALA A 316 10.16 -7.88 6.73
N VAL A 317 10.18 -7.93 8.06
CA VAL A 317 9.16 -8.58 8.88
C VAL A 317 8.71 -7.62 9.99
N GLU A 318 7.42 -7.30 9.99
CA GLU A 318 6.79 -6.51 11.03
C GLU A 318 5.73 -7.34 11.76
N ALA A 319 5.88 -7.49 13.09
CA ALA A 319 4.96 -8.26 13.91
C ALA A 319 4.01 -7.37 14.70
N GLY A 320 2.79 -7.86 14.93
CA GLY A 320 1.78 -7.23 15.77
C GLY A 320 0.99 -8.26 16.58
N GLY A 321 0.43 -7.81 17.72
CA GLY A 321 -0.33 -8.67 18.63
C GLY A 321 0.52 -9.79 19.24
N PRO A 322 -0.08 -10.93 19.62
CA PRO A 322 0.63 -12.05 20.28
C PRO A 322 1.37 -12.95 19.27
N ALA A 323 2.22 -12.35 18.42
CA ALA A 323 2.82 -13.00 17.24
C ALA A 323 4.09 -13.83 17.54
N HIS A 324 4.53 -14.01 18.79
CA HIS A 324 5.80 -14.69 19.11
C HIS A 324 5.94 -16.08 18.48
N ARG A 325 4.88 -16.91 18.54
CA ARG A 325 4.87 -18.22 17.92
C ARG A 325 4.98 -18.12 16.40
N LEU A 326 4.23 -17.21 15.79
CA LEU A 326 4.22 -17.00 14.34
C LEU A 326 5.58 -16.51 13.85
N LEU A 327 6.24 -15.61 14.59
CA LEU A 327 7.61 -15.15 14.30
C LEU A 327 8.62 -16.28 14.36
N ALA A 328 8.54 -17.17 15.36
CA ALA A 328 9.45 -18.31 15.47
C ALA A 328 9.29 -19.28 14.27
N LEU A 329 8.05 -19.50 13.83
CA LEU A 329 7.76 -20.33 12.65
C LEU A 329 8.22 -19.66 11.35
N LEU A 330 8.07 -18.35 11.23
CA LEU A 330 8.55 -17.57 10.10
C LEU A 330 10.09 -17.60 10.03
N ASP A 331 10.80 -17.45 11.16
CA ASP A 331 12.26 -17.58 11.23
C ASP A 331 12.71 -19.01 10.83
N GLN A 332 12.01 -20.05 11.29
CA GLN A 332 12.25 -21.40 10.84
C GLN A 332 12.02 -21.56 9.32
N ALA A 333 10.95 -20.99 8.79
CA ALA A 333 10.65 -21.01 7.36
C ALA A 333 11.73 -20.28 6.55
N GLY A 334 12.23 -19.14 7.05
CA GLY A 334 13.36 -18.41 6.44
C GLY A 334 14.61 -19.27 6.30
N ARG A 335 14.94 -20.07 7.34
CA ARG A 335 16.06 -21.04 7.29
C ARG A 335 15.81 -22.18 6.29
N HIS A 336 14.58 -22.70 6.19
CA HIS A 336 14.23 -23.75 5.22
C HIS A 336 14.28 -23.25 3.78
N THR A 337 13.91 -22.01 3.53
CA THR A 337 13.85 -21.41 2.19
C THR A 337 15.13 -20.69 1.81
N GLY A 338 16.06 -20.49 2.76
CA GLY A 338 17.30 -19.76 2.54
C GLY A 338 17.11 -18.25 2.42
N ILE A 339 15.97 -17.71 2.89
CA ILE A 339 15.64 -16.29 2.78
C ILE A 339 16.02 -15.58 4.08
N PRO A 340 16.95 -14.62 4.03
CA PRO A 340 17.26 -13.80 5.19
C PRO A 340 16.07 -12.91 5.59
N LEU A 341 15.83 -12.80 6.89
CA LEU A 341 14.77 -11.95 7.44
C LEU A 341 15.38 -10.84 8.28
N VAL A 342 14.76 -9.67 8.25
CA VAL A 342 15.12 -8.52 9.06
C VAL A 342 13.88 -7.91 9.70
N ALA A 343 13.93 -7.61 11.00
CA ALA A 343 12.87 -6.86 11.64
C ALA A 343 12.85 -5.42 11.07
N GLY A 344 11.70 -5.01 10.57
CA GLY A 344 11.53 -3.69 9.96
C GLY A 344 10.07 -3.39 9.65
N PRO A 345 9.74 -2.12 9.40
CA PRO A 345 8.36 -1.74 9.08
C PRO A 345 7.96 -2.30 7.72
N VAL A 346 6.76 -2.88 7.66
CA VAL A 346 6.02 -3.16 6.41
C VAL A 346 4.95 -2.09 6.22
N ALA A 347 4.42 -1.60 7.37
CA ALA A 347 3.51 -0.45 7.46
C ALA A 347 2.17 -0.65 6.73
N SER A 348 1.65 -1.87 6.73
CA SER A 348 0.48 -2.30 5.97
C SER A 348 -0.62 -2.88 6.89
N ASP A 349 -1.54 -3.63 6.30
CA ASP A 349 -2.73 -4.25 6.92
C ASP A 349 -2.42 -5.10 8.16
N ASN A 350 -1.22 -5.70 8.25
CA ASN A 350 -0.77 -6.43 9.45
C ASN A 350 -0.93 -5.62 10.74
N ARG A 351 -0.78 -4.29 10.67
CA ARG A 351 -0.92 -3.40 11.82
C ARG A 351 -2.34 -3.36 12.36
N ARG A 352 -3.36 -3.42 11.49
CA ARG A 352 -4.76 -3.43 11.90
C ARG A 352 -5.15 -4.71 12.61
N TYR A 353 -4.69 -5.85 12.08
CA TYR A 353 -4.88 -7.14 12.76
C TYR A 353 -4.14 -7.20 14.08
N GLY A 354 -2.87 -6.78 14.13
CA GLY A 354 -2.10 -6.73 15.36
C GLY A 354 -2.73 -5.80 16.42
N GLY A 355 -3.22 -4.64 16.00
CA GLY A 355 -3.94 -3.68 16.86
C GLY A 355 -5.27 -4.22 17.39
N ALA A 356 -5.93 -5.11 16.65
CA ALA A 356 -7.14 -5.81 17.07
C ALA A 356 -6.85 -7.07 17.95
N GLY A 357 -5.58 -7.37 18.24
CA GLY A 357 -5.18 -8.48 19.12
C GLY A 357 -4.91 -9.81 18.43
N PHE A 358 -4.90 -9.86 17.09
CA PHE A 358 -4.54 -11.06 16.34
C PHE A 358 -3.01 -11.24 16.28
N ALA A 359 -2.56 -12.50 16.24
CA ALA A 359 -1.17 -12.81 15.92
C ALA A 359 -0.94 -12.50 14.43
N ALA A 360 -0.30 -11.38 14.13
CA ALA A 360 -0.13 -10.90 12.77
C ALA A 360 1.34 -10.62 12.44
N VAL A 361 1.77 -11.00 11.25
CA VAL A 361 3.06 -10.59 10.67
C VAL A 361 2.84 -10.02 9.28
N GLY A 362 3.53 -8.92 8.99
CA GLY A 362 3.69 -8.37 7.64
C GLY A 362 5.02 -8.81 7.06
N ILE A 363 5.04 -9.16 5.78
CA ILE A 363 6.21 -9.58 5.00
C ILE A 363 6.33 -8.64 3.81
N GLY A 364 7.47 -7.96 3.69
CA GLY A 364 7.81 -7.06 2.59
C GLY A 364 9.20 -7.35 2.04
N ALA A 365 9.45 -6.99 0.78
CA ALA A 365 10.75 -7.24 0.14
C ALA A 365 11.25 -6.07 -0.72
N GLY A 366 10.59 -4.93 -0.65
CA GLY A 366 10.93 -3.71 -1.38
C GLY A 366 10.09 -3.49 -2.64
N MET A 367 9.86 -2.23 -2.92
CA MET A 367 9.03 -1.72 -4.01
C MET A 367 9.84 -0.75 -4.86
N GLY A 368 9.98 -1.06 -6.15
CA GLY A 368 10.55 -0.11 -7.11
C GLY A 368 9.46 0.81 -7.65
N GLY A 369 9.71 2.14 -7.65
CA GLY A 369 8.75 3.10 -8.18
C GLY A 369 7.49 3.29 -7.33
N TYR A 370 7.62 3.13 -6.01
CA TYR A 370 6.52 3.25 -5.05
C TYR A 370 5.60 4.43 -5.35
N HIS A 371 4.30 4.16 -5.54
CA HIS A 371 3.24 5.12 -5.81
C HIS A 371 3.53 6.06 -7.01
N SER A 372 4.26 5.57 -8.00
CA SER A 372 4.64 6.35 -9.18
C SER A 372 4.40 5.57 -10.48
N PRO A 373 4.48 6.24 -11.65
CA PRO A 373 4.41 5.58 -12.95
C PRO A 373 5.49 4.54 -13.18
N ALA A 374 6.54 4.54 -12.36
CA ALA A 374 7.64 3.60 -12.46
C ALA A 374 7.34 2.23 -11.84
N ASP A 375 6.23 2.07 -11.09
CA ASP A 375 5.82 0.78 -10.51
C ASP A 375 5.10 -0.10 -11.55
N THR A 376 5.88 -0.68 -12.44
CA THR A 376 5.40 -1.46 -13.59
C THR A 376 5.75 -2.96 -13.46
N PRO A 377 4.99 -3.86 -14.12
CA PRO A 377 5.22 -5.31 -14.03
C PRO A 377 6.61 -5.78 -14.47
N ASP A 378 7.24 -5.09 -15.41
CA ASP A 378 8.59 -5.42 -15.90
C ASP A 378 9.71 -5.14 -14.87
N LYS A 379 9.42 -4.38 -13.82
CA LYS A 379 10.34 -4.12 -12.70
C LYS A 379 10.20 -5.10 -11.54
N VAL A 380 9.17 -5.92 -11.57
CA VAL A 380 8.98 -6.97 -10.57
C VAL A 380 9.95 -8.13 -10.84
N ASP A 381 10.77 -8.46 -9.84
CA ASP A 381 11.72 -9.57 -9.95
C ASP A 381 11.02 -10.93 -9.73
N PRO A 382 10.99 -11.81 -10.75
CA PRO A 382 10.37 -13.12 -10.64
C PRO A 382 10.99 -14.01 -9.55
N ALA A 383 12.27 -13.86 -9.28
CA ALA A 383 12.95 -14.61 -8.23
C ALA A 383 12.46 -14.19 -6.83
N THR A 384 12.19 -12.91 -6.64
CA THR A 384 11.58 -12.39 -5.41
C THR A 384 10.18 -12.96 -5.19
N LEU A 385 9.33 -12.98 -6.22
CA LEU A 385 7.99 -13.60 -6.11
C LEU A 385 8.08 -15.05 -5.67
N ALA A 386 8.97 -15.84 -6.30
CA ALA A 386 9.17 -17.24 -5.94
C ALA A 386 9.68 -17.41 -4.50
N ALA A 387 10.63 -16.57 -4.09
CA ALA A 387 11.22 -16.61 -2.77
C ALA A 387 10.17 -16.32 -1.68
N ILE A 388 9.43 -15.22 -1.83
CA ILE A 388 8.43 -14.82 -0.83
C ILE A 388 7.23 -15.79 -0.81
N ALA A 389 6.76 -16.28 -1.96
CA ALA A 389 5.71 -17.29 -2.00
C ALA A 389 6.13 -18.58 -1.27
N ARG A 390 7.37 -19.05 -1.47
CA ARG A 390 7.93 -20.20 -0.74
C ARG A 390 8.03 -19.93 0.77
N LEU A 391 8.43 -18.73 1.16
CA LEU A 391 8.48 -18.32 2.57
C LEU A 391 7.08 -18.36 3.22
N VAL A 392 6.05 -17.83 2.55
CA VAL A 392 4.66 -17.84 3.02
C VAL A 392 4.13 -19.29 3.11
N VAL A 393 4.35 -20.10 2.08
CA VAL A 393 3.96 -21.53 2.06
C VAL A 393 4.62 -22.28 3.22
N ALA A 394 5.94 -22.11 3.39
CA ALA A 394 6.68 -22.76 4.47
C ALA A 394 6.17 -22.34 5.85
N THR A 395 5.96 -21.04 6.06
CA THR A 395 5.47 -20.50 7.34
C THR A 395 4.09 -21.06 7.68
N ALA A 396 3.16 -21.01 6.74
CA ALA A 396 1.80 -21.52 6.92
C ALA A 396 1.78 -23.05 7.15
N HIS A 397 2.57 -23.80 6.40
CA HIS A 397 2.70 -25.26 6.58
C HIS A 397 3.26 -25.61 7.98
N LEU A 398 4.33 -24.93 8.42
CA LEU A 398 4.88 -25.12 9.75
C LEU A 398 3.88 -24.72 10.85
N ALA A 399 3.13 -23.63 10.66
CA ALA A 399 2.12 -23.21 11.62
C ALA A 399 0.97 -24.21 11.76
N ALA A 400 0.60 -24.89 10.67
CA ALA A 400 -0.44 -25.93 10.66
C ALA A 400 0.03 -27.27 11.21
N THR A 401 1.33 -27.58 11.16
CA THR A 401 1.89 -28.90 11.55
C THR A 401 2.59 -28.87 12.90
N ALA A 402 3.02 -27.72 13.40
CA ALA A 402 3.70 -27.59 14.69
C ALA A 402 2.77 -27.89 15.87
N PRO A 403 3.19 -28.68 16.88
CA PRO A 403 2.42 -28.92 18.08
C PRO A 403 2.02 -27.62 18.79
N ALA A 404 0.84 -27.61 19.40
CA ALA A 404 0.33 -26.45 20.16
C ALA A 404 1.21 -26.06 21.37
N THR A 405 2.13 -26.91 21.79
CA THR A 405 2.90 -26.82 23.05
C THR A 405 4.15 -25.93 23.00
N LEU A 406 4.41 -25.16 21.95
CA LEU A 406 5.57 -24.21 21.89
C LEU A 406 5.38 -22.93 22.73
N SER A 407 4.38 -22.83 23.60
CA SER A 407 4.05 -21.58 24.32
C SER A 407 4.50 -21.45 25.77
N SER A 408 5.30 -22.37 26.36
CA SER A 408 5.54 -22.30 27.84
C SER A 408 6.96 -22.56 28.35
N SER A 409 8.01 -22.32 27.59
CA SER A 409 9.37 -22.54 28.13
C SER A 409 10.29 -21.30 28.23
N ILE A 410 9.75 -20.10 28.11
CA ILE A 410 10.52 -18.86 28.41
C ILE A 410 9.72 -18.05 29.45
N GLY A 411 9.88 -18.37 30.70
CA GLY A 411 9.33 -17.58 31.79
C GLY A 411 9.20 -18.34 33.07
N ASP A 412 10.28 -18.63 33.75
CA ASP A 412 10.41 -18.52 35.19
C ASP A 412 11.85 -18.94 35.62
N LYS A 413 12.78 -18.03 35.52
CA LYS A 413 13.93 -18.02 36.45
C LYS A 413 14.07 -16.59 36.96
N ARG A 414 13.61 -16.47 38.19
CA ARG A 414 13.86 -15.30 39.06
C ARG A 414 15.35 -14.99 39.16
#